data_f29fe54fc0dee5008f94c1f36d1ad3b6
#
_entry.id   f29fe54fc0dee5008f94c1f36d1ad3b6
#
_cell.length_a   1.000
_cell.length_b   1.000
_cell.length_c   1.000
_cell.angle_alpha   90.00
_cell.angle_beta   90.00
_cell.angle_gamma   90.00
#
_symmetry.space_group_name_H-M   'P 1'
#
loop_
_entity.id
_entity.type
_entity.pdbx_description
1 polymer ?
#
loop_
_entity_poly.entity_id
_entity_poly.type
_entity_poly.pdbx_seq_one_letter_code
_entity_poly.pdbx_strand_id
1 'polypeptide(L)'
;GAAASIGAVVGGANDDQIISIKKFAESMGIVFQIRDDYLDAFGAQSEFGKQIGGDIKEGKRTWLYLKALELCSTDSERTEIIDAMNYSDPEKRIEQVLNSYERLGIKDKAEEEINRMSQESTLLLENVEGDEKTKELLKELVQFLMGRTT
;
A
#
# COMPACT_ATOMS: atom_id res chain seq x y z
N GLY A 1 -5.79 10.04 7.99
CA GLY A 1 -5.54 10.63 9.32
C GLY A 1 -6.47 11.80 9.64
N ALA A 2 -6.47 12.88 8.83
CA ALA A 2 -7.21 14.10 9.16
C ALA A 2 -8.72 13.89 9.35
N ALA A 3 -9.39 13.21 8.44
CA ALA A 3 -10.84 12.95 8.54
C ALA A 3 -11.20 12.15 9.82
N ALA A 4 -10.39 11.14 10.15
CA ALA A 4 -10.59 10.35 11.36
C ALA A 4 -10.38 11.20 12.63
N SER A 5 -9.35 12.06 12.66
CA SER A 5 -9.12 12.99 13.77
C SER A 5 -10.28 13.98 13.96
N ILE A 6 -10.80 14.56 12.86
CA ILE A 6 -11.96 15.46 12.91
C ILE A 6 -13.19 14.72 13.47
N GLY A 7 -13.46 13.51 13.00
CA GLY A 7 -14.55 12.69 13.50
C GLY A 7 -14.42 12.40 14.99
N ALA A 8 -13.22 12.08 15.46
CA ALA A 8 -12.95 11.85 16.89
C ALA A 8 -13.18 13.10 17.73
N VAL A 9 -12.70 14.26 17.29
CA VAL A 9 -12.92 15.55 17.99
C VAL A 9 -14.42 15.87 18.09
N VAL A 10 -15.15 15.74 16.98
CA VAL A 10 -16.61 15.96 16.97
C VAL A 10 -17.35 14.98 17.86
N GLY A 11 -16.86 13.74 17.96
CA GLY A 11 -17.38 12.70 18.84
C GLY A 11 -17.03 12.89 20.33
N GLY A 12 -16.25 13.90 20.67
CA GLY A 12 -15.85 14.19 22.05
C GLY A 12 -14.72 13.32 22.58
N ALA A 13 -13.89 12.74 21.69
CA ALA A 13 -12.73 11.96 22.09
C ALA A 13 -11.68 12.82 22.80
N ASN A 14 -10.98 12.24 23.77
CA ASN A 14 -9.83 12.86 24.41
C ASN A 14 -8.59 12.80 23.49
N ASP A 15 -7.51 13.48 23.88
CA ASP A 15 -6.29 13.62 23.07
C ASP A 15 -5.65 12.25 22.73
N ASP A 16 -5.62 11.31 23.67
CA ASP A 16 -5.03 9.98 23.46
C ASP A 16 -5.85 9.15 22.44
N GLN A 17 -7.18 9.25 22.52
CA GLN A 17 -8.08 8.62 21.55
C GLN A 17 -7.92 9.22 20.15
N ILE A 18 -7.80 10.56 20.05
CA ILE A 18 -7.57 11.27 18.79
C ILE A 18 -6.24 10.81 18.16
N ILE A 19 -5.18 10.70 18.96
CA ILE A 19 -3.87 10.21 18.50
C ILE A 19 -3.98 8.77 18.00
N SER A 20 -4.67 7.90 18.74
CA SER A 20 -4.80 6.48 18.40
C SER A 20 -5.59 6.28 17.11
N ILE A 21 -6.74 6.92 16.95
CA ILE A 21 -7.54 6.80 15.74
C ILE A 21 -6.86 7.44 14.52
N LYS A 22 -6.09 8.51 14.74
CA LYS A 22 -5.26 9.11 13.70
C LYS A 22 -4.22 8.14 13.18
N LYS A 23 -3.45 7.50 14.08
CA LYS A 23 -2.43 6.51 13.73
C LYS A 23 -3.03 5.32 12.97
N PHE A 24 -4.17 4.80 13.45
CA PHE A 24 -4.92 3.77 12.75
C PHE A 24 -5.25 4.18 11.32
N ALA A 25 -5.88 5.35 11.15
CA ALA A 25 -6.31 5.81 9.83
C ALA A 25 -5.14 6.12 8.88
N GLU A 26 -4.01 6.62 9.39
CA GLU A 26 -2.79 6.85 8.62
C GLU A 26 -2.18 5.51 8.17
N SER A 27 -2.08 4.53 9.06
CA SER A 27 -1.60 3.19 8.72
C SER A 27 -2.48 2.53 7.65
N MET A 28 -3.81 2.61 7.80
CA MET A 28 -4.75 2.09 6.82
C MET A 28 -4.64 2.78 5.45
N GLY A 29 -4.38 4.10 5.44
CA GLY A 29 -4.16 4.84 4.21
C GLY A 29 -2.92 4.36 3.46
N ILE A 30 -1.85 4.02 4.19
CA ILE A 30 -0.62 3.46 3.60
C ILE A 30 -0.87 2.04 3.07
N VAL A 31 -1.54 1.19 3.84
CA VAL A 31 -1.94 -0.18 3.41
C VAL A 31 -2.75 -0.12 2.12
N PHE A 32 -3.73 0.78 2.07
CA PHE A 32 -4.55 0.98 0.87
C PHE A 32 -3.70 1.37 -0.35
N GLN A 33 -2.75 2.30 -0.16
CA GLN A 33 -1.88 2.74 -1.26
C GLN A 33 -0.96 1.62 -1.74
N ILE A 34 -0.32 0.87 -0.83
CA ILE A 34 0.53 -0.27 -1.22
C ILE A 34 -0.30 -1.33 -1.95
N ARG A 35 -1.55 -1.56 -1.51
CA ARG A 35 -2.46 -2.50 -2.17
C ARG A 35 -2.86 -2.04 -3.57
N ASP A 36 -3.13 -0.75 -3.75
CA ASP A 36 -3.45 -0.17 -5.06
C ASP A 36 -2.26 -0.30 -6.03
N ASP A 37 -1.05 0.08 -5.59
CA ASP A 37 0.21 -0.11 -6.32
C ASP A 37 0.43 -1.58 -6.70
N TYR A 38 0.16 -2.51 -5.75
CA TYR A 38 0.26 -3.95 -5.98
C TYR A 38 -0.70 -4.44 -7.06
N LEU A 39 -1.96 -4.02 -6.99
CA LEU A 39 -2.97 -4.40 -7.97
C LEU A 39 -2.67 -3.83 -9.37
N ASP A 40 -2.13 -2.61 -9.44
CA ASP A 40 -1.69 -2.02 -10.71
C ASP A 40 -0.54 -2.82 -11.36
N ALA A 41 0.40 -3.32 -10.56
CA ALA A 41 1.57 -4.04 -11.07
C ALA A 41 1.32 -5.54 -11.29
N PHE A 42 0.51 -6.19 -10.44
CA PHE A 42 0.38 -7.65 -10.35
C PHE A 42 -1.05 -8.18 -10.46
N GLY A 43 -2.04 -7.29 -10.58
CA GLY A 43 -3.45 -7.67 -10.71
C GLY A 43 -3.74 -8.45 -11.98
N ALA A 44 -4.83 -9.22 -12.00
CA ALA A 44 -5.24 -9.97 -13.19
C ALA A 44 -5.85 -9.04 -14.24
N GLN A 45 -5.37 -9.13 -15.47
CA GLN A 45 -5.86 -8.34 -16.62
C GLN A 45 -7.37 -8.49 -16.90
N SER A 46 -7.92 -9.65 -16.50
CA SER A 46 -9.31 -10.02 -16.82
C SER A 46 -10.37 -9.31 -15.99
N GLU A 47 -10.01 -8.69 -14.87
CA GLU A 47 -11.00 -8.27 -13.87
C GLU A 47 -11.31 -6.76 -13.89
N PHE A 48 -10.43 -5.92 -14.49
CA PHE A 48 -10.64 -4.46 -14.51
C PHE A 48 -10.66 -3.81 -15.90
N GLY A 49 -10.35 -4.56 -16.96
CA GLY A 49 -10.14 -3.93 -18.28
C GLY A 49 -9.00 -2.88 -18.28
N LYS A 50 -8.24 -2.77 -17.16
CA LYS A 50 -7.08 -1.91 -17.05
C LYS A 50 -5.83 -2.65 -17.51
N GLN A 51 -4.97 -1.92 -18.19
CA GLN A 51 -3.64 -2.40 -18.57
C GLN A 51 -2.78 -2.48 -17.32
N ILE A 52 -2.09 -3.61 -17.10
CA ILE A 52 -1.12 -3.80 -16.00
C ILE A 52 -0.01 -2.76 -16.13
N GLY A 53 0.44 -2.21 -14.99
CA GLY A 53 1.59 -1.31 -14.94
C GLY A 53 1.28 0.13 -15.33
N GLY A 54 0.07 0.60 -15.11
CA GLY A 54 -0.32 1.99 -15.35
C GLY A 54 0.58 2.99 -14.62
N ASP A 55 0.89 2.74 -13.37
CA ASP A 55 1.78 3.59 -12.57
C ASP A 55 3.23 3.56 -13.09
N ILE A 56 3.70 2.40 -13.53
CA ILE A 56 5.01 2.25 -14.18
C ILE A 56 5.03 3.01 -15.50
N LYS A 57 3.96 2.89 -16.30
CA LYS A 57 3.79 3.61 -17.56
C LYS A 57 3.89 5.12 -17.40
N GLU A 58 3.32 5.64 -16.32
CA GLU A 58 3.39 7.06 -15.97
C GLU A 58 4.70 7.47 -15.30
N GLY A 59 5.59 6.52 -14.99
CA GLY A 59 6.86 6.78 -14.31
C GLY A 59 6.71 7.13 -12.83
N LYS A 60 5.64 6.69 -12.20
CA LYS A 60 5.40 6.91 -10.77
C LYS A 60 6.39 6.11 -9.92
N ARG A 61 6.93 6.78 -8.91
CA ARG A 61 7.83 6.16 -7.92
C ARG A 61 7.01 5.68 -6.72
N THR A 62 6.31 4.56 -6.92
CA THR A 62 5.44 3.94 -5.93
C THR A 62 6.23 3.26 -4.79
N TRP A 63 5.52 2.73 -3.79
CA TRP A 63 6.15 1.93 -2.74
C TRP A 63 6.93 0.74 -3.31
N LEU A 64 6.39 0.08 -4.35
CA LEU A 64 7.04 -1.07 -5.01
C LEU A 64 8.41 -0.68 -5.59
N TYR A 65 8.48 0.48 -6.26
CA TYR A 65 9.72 1.00 -6.82
C TYR A 65 10.75 1.31 -5.73
N LEU A 66 10.32 1.98 -4.66
CA LEU A 66 11.23 2.33 -3.55
C LEU A 66 11.73 1.07 -2.85
N LYS A 67 10.86 0.06 -2.67
CA LYS A 67 11.23 -1.23 -2.09
C LYS A 67 12.21 -2.00 -2.97
N ALA A 68 12.02 -1.97 -4.29
CA ALA A 68 12.96 -2.56 -5.23
C ALA A 68 14.36 -1.95 -5.10
N LEU A 69 14.46 -0.62 -5.01
CA LEU A 69 15.74 0.07 -4.79
C LEU A 69 16.37 -0.28 -3.43
N GLU A 70 15.57 -0.46 -2.39
CA GLU A 70 16.05 -0.86 -1.05
C GLU A 70 16.67 -2.27 -1.06
N LEU A 71 16.08 -3.20 -1.82
CA LEU A 71 16.52 -4.60 -1.89
C LEU A 71 17.71 -4.83 -2.81
N CYS A 72 18.13 -3.84 -3.60
CA CYS A 72 19.34 -3.96 -4.41
C CYS A 72 20.57 -4.18 -3.54
N SER A 73 21.35 -5.21 -3.85
CA SER A 73 22.59 -5.55 -3.15
C SER A 73 23.80 -4.78 -3.70
N THR A 74 23.70 -4.26 -4.92
CA THR A 74 24.79 -3.56 -5.61
C THR A 74 24.31 -2.26 -6.26
N ASP A 75 25.24 -1.32 -6.48
CA ASP A 75 24.96 -0.08 -7.22
C ASP A 75 24.57 -0.37 -8.69
N SER A 76 25.08 -1.45 -9.26
CA SER A 76 24.71 -1.87 -10.62
C SER A 76 23.23 -2.25 -10.72
N GLU A 77 22.74 -3.08 -9.78
CA GLU A 77 21.30 -3.45 -9.72
C GLU A 77 20.41 -2.22 -9.52
N ARG A 78 20.84 -1.30 -8.65
CA ARG A 78 20.13 -0.04 -8.42
C ARG A 78 20.04 0.81 -9.68
N THR A 79 21.15 0.93 -10.41
CA THR A 79 21.22 1.69 -11.67
C THR A 79 20.30 1.06 -12.72
N GLU A 80 20.31 -0.28 -12.83
CA GLU A 80 19.42 -1.02 -13.75
C GLU A 80 17.94 -0.69 -13.54
N ILE A 81 17.47 -0.65 -12.28
CA ILE A 81 16.09 -0.31 -11.97
C ILE A 81 15.78 1.16 -12.30
N ILE A 82 16.71 2.06 -12.00
CA ILE A 82 16.54 3.48 -12.32
C ILE A 82 16.46 3.69 -13.83
N ASP A 83 17.32 3.02 -14.59
CA ASP A 83 17.34 3.10 -16.04
C ASP A 83 16.07 2.48 -16.64
N ALA A 84 15.62 1.33 -16.10
CA ALA A 84 14.38 0.71 -16.49
C ALA A 84 13.18 1.66 -16.31
N MET A 85 13.09 2.37 -15.20
CA MET A 85 12.01 3.34 -14.95
C MET A 85 12.09 4.58 -15.85
N ASN A 86 13.26 4.90 -16.40
CA ASN A 86 13.48 6.05 -17.27
C ASN A 86 13.39 5.73 -18.77
N TYR A 87 13.04 4.50 -19.17
CA TYR A 87 12.84 4.18 -20.57
C TYR A 87 11.82 5.13 -21.23
N SER A 88 12.15 5.63 -22.41
CA SER A 88 11.26 6.53 -23.14
C SER A 88 10.04 5.80 -23.73
N ASP A 89 10.20 4.53 -24.09
CA ASP A 89 9.13 3.64 -24.56
C ASP A 89 8.37 3.09 -23.33
N PRO A 90 7.08 3.43 -23.14
CA PRO A 90 6.31 3.01 -21.97
C PRO A 90 6.14 1.50 -21.86
N GLU A 91 6.00 0.77 -22.96
CA GLU A 91 5.80 -0.69 -22.93
C GLU A 91 7.10 -1.40 -22.50
N LYS A 92 8.24 -0.94 -23.00
CA LYS A 92 9.55 -1.42 -22.54
C LYS A 92 9.82 -1.07 -21.09
N ARG A 93 9.40 0.11 -20.65
CA ARG A 93 9.48 0.51 -19.24
C ARG A 93 8.75 -0.48 -18.36
N ILE A 94 7.49 -0.80 -18.68
CA ILE A 94 6.68 -1.76 -17.93
C ILE A 94 7.40 -3.12 -17.89
N GLU A 95 7.80 -3.65 -19.03
CA GLU A 95 8.49 -4.94 -19.14
C GLU A 95 9.74 -5.00 -18.25
N GLN A 96 10.63 -4.03 -18.36
CA GLN A 96 11.91 -4.03 -17.65
C GLN A 96 11.73 -3.86 -16.14
N VAL A 97 10.79 -3.01 -15.71
CA VAL A 97 10.50 -2.79 -14.30
C VAL A 97 9.85 -4.03 -13.70
N LEU A 98 8.87 -4.64 -14.35
CA LEU A 98 8.23 -5.86 -13.86
C LEU A 98 9.22 -7.04 -13.77
N ASN A 99 10.12 -7.20 -14.75
CA ASN A 99 11.20 -8.20 -14.68
C ASN A 99 12.10 -7.98 -13.44
N SER A 100 12.41 -6.71 -13.13
CA SER A 100 13.19 -6.36 -11.93
C SER A 100 12.41 -6.67 -10.66
N TYR A 101 11.11 -6.41 -10.63
CA TYR A 101 10.23 -6.71 -9.49
C TYR A 101 10.14 -8.23 -9.26
N GLU A 102 10.01 -9.02 -10.31
CA GLU A 102 9.98 -10.49 -10.20
C GLU A 102 11.31 -11.02 -9.63
N ARG A 103 12.44 -10.59 -10.19
CA ARG A 103 13.77 -11.01 -9.72
C ARG A 103 14.02 -10.68 -8.25
N LEU A 104 13.52 -9.56 -7.76
CA LEU A 104 13.69 -9.10 -6.38
C LEU A 104 12.59 -9.59 -5.43
N GLY A 105 11.61 -10.36 -5.91
CA GLY A 105 10.50 -10.86 -5.09
C GLY A 105 9.60 -9.74 -4.53
N ILE A 106 9.44 -8.63 -5.26
CA ILE A 106 8.69 -7.45 -4.80
C ILE A 106 7.24 -7.79 -4.52
N LYS A 107 6.66 -8.72 -5.29
CA LYS A 107 5.29 -9.18 -5.08
C LYS A 107 5.09 -9.72 -3.66
N ASP A 108 5.93 -10.67 -3.24
CA ASP A 108 5.86 -11.29 -1.92
C ASP A 108 6.14 -10.26 -0.81
N LYS A 109 7.09 -9.35 -1.04
CA LYS A 109 7.43 -8.28 -0.09
C LYS A 109 6.29 -7.29 0.11
N ALA A 110 5.53 -7.00 -0.92
CA ALA A 110 4.34 -6.14 -0.81
C ALA A 110 3.24 -6.85 -0.01
N GLU A 111 2.99 -8.14 -0.27
CA GLU A 111 2.02 -8.93 0.49
C GLU A 111 2.41 -9.07 1.96
N GLU A 112 3.67 -9.33 2.26
CA GLU A 112 4.21 -9.37 3.64
C GLU A 112 3.95 -8.03 4.35
N GLU A 113 4.28 -6.91 3.71
CA GLU A 113 4.12 -5.57 4.31
C GLU A 113 2.66 -5.18 4.50
N ILE A 114 1.79 -5.45 3.52
CA ILE A 114 0.35 -5.24 3.62
C ILE A 114 -0.21 -6.02 4.82
N ASN A 115 0.13 -7.31 4.95
CA ASN A 115 -0.32 -8.14 6.06
C ASN A 115 0.19 -7.62 7.41
N ARG A 116 1.47 -7.29 7.52
CA ARG A 116 2.09 -6.75 8.73
C ARG A 116 1.41 -5.47 9.20
N MET A 117 1.30 -4.49 8.30
CA MET A 117 0.70 -3.19 8.63
C MET A 117 -0.78 -3.29 8.97
N SER A 118 -1.51 -4.22 8.34
CA SER A 118 -2.93 -4.43 8.64
C SER A 118 -3.14 -5.04 10.02
N GLN A 119 -2.29 -5.98 10.43
CA GLN A 119 -2.31 -6.53 11.79
C GLN A 119 -1.99 -5.43 12.82
N GLU A 120 -0.95 -4.64 12.59
CA GLU A 120 -0.60 -3.51 13.44
C GLU A 120 -1.74 -2.49 13.54
N SER A 121 -2.40 -2.18 12.41
CA SER A 121 -3.55 -1.27 12.41
C SER A 121 -4.72 -1.81 13.25
N THR A 122 -4.99 -3.10 13.18
CA THR A 122 -6.03 -3.74 13.99
C THR A 122 -5.72 -3.63 15.49
N LEU A 123 -4.44 -3.82 15.88
CA LEU A 123 -4.02 -3.67 17.28
C LEU A 123 -4.17 -2.22 17.79
N LEU A 124 -3.97 -1.23 16.91
CA LEU A 124 -4.20 0.18 17.29
C LEU A 124 -5.66 0.46 17.64
N LEU A 125 -6.62 -0.21 16.97
CA LEU A 125 -8.05 -0.08 17.30
C LEU A 125 -8.41 -0.66 18.66
N GLU A 126 -7.72 -1.68 19.13
CA GLU A 126 -8.00 -2.28 20.45
C GLU A 126 -7.74 -1.30 21.57
N ASN A 127 -6.82 -0.36 21.38
CA ASN A 127 -6.48 0.68 22.34
C ASN A 127 -7.41 1.92 22.26
N VAL A 128 -8.34 1.96 21.30
CA VAL A 128 -9.32 3.04 21.21
C VAL A 128 -10.53 2.68 22.06
N GLU A 129 -10.84 3.50 23.06
CA GLU A 129 -12.09 3.39 23.79
C GLU A 129 -13.24 3.83 22.88
N GLY A 130 -14.31 3.03 22.82
CA GLY A 130 -15.46 3.33 21.99
C GLY A 130 -16.46 2.19 21.94
N ASP A 131 -17.54 2.40 21.19
CA ASP A 131 -18.56 1.41 20.96
C ASP A 131 -18.00 0.21 20.20
N GLU A 132 -18.17 -1.00 20.73
CA GLU A 132 -17.66 -2.24 20.16
C GLU A 132 -18.19 -2.50 18.74
N LYS A 133 -19.42 -2.11 18.45
CA LYS A 133 -19.99 -2.24 17.10
C LYS A 133 -19.25 -1.36 16.10
N THR A 134 -18.87 -0.15 16.49
CA THR A 134 -18.09 0.76 15.65
C THR A 134 -16.69 0.24 15.44
N LYS A 135 -16.04 -0.34 16.47
CA LYS A 135 -14.73 -0.99 16.32
C LYS A 135 -14.79 -2.17 15.35
N GLU A 136 -15.84 -2.99 15.44
CA GLU A 136 -16.02 -4.11 14.53
C GLU A 136 -16.19 -3.66 13.07
N LEU A 137 -16.98 -2.62 12.81
CA LEU A 137 -17.10 -2.02 11.49
C LEU A 137 -15.75 -1.52 10.94
N LEU A 138 -14.91 -0.94 11.79
CA LEU A 138 -13.56 -0.52 11.38
C LEU A 138 -12.65 -1.72 11.08
N LYS A 139 -12.74 -2.81 11.85
CA LYS A 139 -12.03 -4.07 11.55
C LYS A 139 -12.52 -4.69 10.24
N GLU A 140 -13.82 -4.71 9.99
CA GLU A 140 -14.40 -5.16 8.72
C GLU A 140 -13.89 -4.30 7.54
N LEU A 141 -13.76 -2.98 7.73
CA LEU A 141 -13.17 -2.09 6.73
C LEU A 141 -11.72 -2.47 6.43
N VAL A 142 -10.90 -2.76 7.46
CA VAL A 142 -9.53 -3.27 7.27
C VAL A 142 -9.55 -4.53 6.41
N GLN A 143 -10.37 -5.52 6.78
CA GLN A 143 -10.49 -6.78 6.07
C GLN A 143 -10.98 -6.58 4.62
N PHE A 144 -11.94 -5.69 4.40
CA PHE A 144 -12.43 -5.35 3.07
C PHE A 144 -11.33 -4.74 2.20
N LEU A 145 -10.53 -3.82 2.74
CA LEU A 145 -9.40 -3.22 2.03
C LEU A 145 -8.30 -4.24 1.72
N MET A 146 -8.10 -5.23 2.62
CA MET A 146 -7.18 -6.35 2.43
C MET A 146 -7.68 -7.38 1.42
N GLY A 147 -8.95 -7.73 1.53
CA GLY A 147 -9.60 -8.75 0.70
C GLY A 147 -9.99 -8.26 -0.70
N ARG A 148 -9.66 -7.03 -1.09
CA ARG A 148 -9.73 -6.58 -2.48
C ARG A 148 -8.75 -7.40 -3.33
N THR A 149 -9.14 -8.64 -3.56
CA THR A 149 -8.82 -9.33 -4.79
C THR A 149 -9.83 -8.77 -5.77
N THR A 150 -9.39 -7.81 -6.58
CA THR A 150 -10.14 -7.33 -7.75
C THR A 150 -11.58 -6.99 -7.51
#